data_9bf204f71a0c3acaafc1b21aa6f76019
#
_entry.id   9bf204f71a0c3acaafc1b21aa6f76019
#
_cell.length_a   1.000
_cell.length_b   1.000
_cell.length_c   1.000
_cell.angle_alpha   90.00
_cell.angle_beta   90.00
_cell.angle_gamma   90.00
#
_symmetry.space_group_name_H-M   'P 1'
#
loop_
_entity.id
_entity.type
_entity.pdbx_description
1 polymer ?
#
loop_
_entity_poly.entity_id
_entity_poly.type
_entity_poly.pdbx_seq_one_letter_code
_entity_poly.pdbx_strand_id
1 'polypeptide(L)'
;MDNHVDEYRVTMLDYAYRDLDSIYDYIANTMLEPGIALNIVDEIETAILSLDIMPHRCPERKIGAYASNGYRQLFVGNYTAIFRIDEENKHVVVVTIRYSSSQF
;
A
#
# COMPACT_ATOMS: atom_id res chain seq x y z
N MET A 1 -28.17 1.97 19.34
CA MET A 1 -27.25 2.69 18.41
C MET A 1 -26.40 1.68 17.70
N ASP A 2 -26.36 1.78 16.41
CA ASP A 2 -25.56 0.88 15.59
C ASP A 2 -24.11 1.37 15.56
N ASN A 3 -23.20 0.57 16.09
CA ASN A 3 -21.76 0.86 16.05
C ASN A 3 -21.06 0.15 14.90
N HIS A 4 -21.83 -0.12 13.85
CA HIS A 4 -21.32 -0.84 12.70
C HIS A 4 -20.22 -0.03 12.01
N VAL A 5 -19.08 -0.66 11.79
CA VAL A 5 -17.98 -0.13 11.01
C VAL A 5 -17.87 -1.01 9.76
N ASP A 6 -17.88 -0.38 8.59
CA ASP A 6 -17.73 -1.13 7.34
C ASP A 6 -16.35 -1.77 7.27
N GLU A 7 -16.33 -3.03 6.94
CA GLU A 7 -15.10 -3.76 6.67
C GLU A 7 -14.94 -3.92 5.16
N TYR A 8 -13.71 -3.75 4.71
CA TYR A 8 -13.34 -3.87 3.32
C TYR A 8 -12.45 -5.09 3.14
N ARG A 9 -12.64 -5.80 2.04
CA ARG A 9 -11.69 -6.81 1.62
C ARG A 9 -10.48 -6.08 1.01
N VAL A 10 -9.27 -6.47 1.42
CA VAL A 10 -8.05 -5.85 0.93
C VAL A 10 -7.29 -6.87 0.08
N THR A 11 -7.02 -6.51 -1.16
CA THR A 11 -6.21 -7.34 -2.06
C THR A 11 -5.12 -6.50 -2.71
N MET A 12 -4.08 -7.17 -3.19
CA MET A 12 -2.98 -6.55 -3.92
C MET A 12 -2.95 -7.13 -5.32
N LEU A 13 -2.78 -6.28 -6.33
CA LEU A 13 -2.53 -6.75 -7.68
C LEU A 13 -1.16 -7.43 -7.76
N ASP A 14 -0.99 -8.31 -8.73
CA ASP A 14 0.30 -9.00 -8.95
C ASP A 14 1.45 -7.99 -9.06
N TYR A 15 1.21 -6.87 -9.68
CA TYR A 15 2.19 -5.80 -9.80
C TYR A 15 2.66 -5.30 -8.44
N ALA A 16 1.75 -5.13 -7.50
CA ALA A 16 2.09 -4.69 -6.15
C ALA A 16 2.88 -5.77 -5.38
N TYR A 17 2.55 -7.04 -5.58
CA TYR A 17 3.34 -8.13 -5.01
C TYR A 17 4.76 -8.13 -5.56
N ARG A 18 4.93 -7.90 -6.85
CA ARG A 18 6.26 -7.80 -7.48
C ARG A 18 7.05 -6.63 -6.93
N ASP A 19 6.37 -5.49 -6.70
CA ASP A 19 7.01 -4.33 -6.07
C ASP A 19 7.53 -4.69 -4.68
N LEU A 20 6.73 -5.41 -3.90
CA LEU A 20 7.12 -5.81 -2.55
C LEU A 20 8.31 -6.76 -2.58
N ASP A 21 8.31 -7.73 -3.49
CA ASP A 21 9.45 -8.64 -3.69
C ASP A 21 10.71 -7.87 -4.08
N SER A 22 10.58 -6.87 -4.95
CA SER A 22 11.71 -6.05 -5.38
C SER A 22 12.29 -5.23 -4.23
N ILE A 23 11.43 -4.72 -3.36
CA ILE A 23 11.87 -4.00 -2.15
C ILE A 23 12.66 -4.94 -1.26
N TYR A 24 12.14 -6.15 -1.02
CA TYR A 24 12.83 -7.14 -0.23
C TYR A 24 14.19 -7.48 -0.82
N ASP A 25 14.24 -7.81 -2.11
CA ASP A 25 15.47 -8.22 -2.78
C ASP A 25 16.54 -7.13 -2.75
N TYR A 26 16.13 -5.87 -2.96
CA TYR A 26 17.06 -4.76 -2.92
C TYR A 26 17.72 -4.62 -1.54
N ILE A 27 16.91 -4.67 -0.49
CA ILE A 27 17.42 -4.48 0.88
C ILE A 27 18.22 -5.71 1.32
N ALA A 28 17.70 -6.90 1.06
CA ALA A 28 18.33 -8.13 1.52
C ALA A 28 19.64 -8.43 0.78
N ASN A 29 19.66 -8.23 -0.54
CA ASN A 29 20.75 -8.71 -1.39
C ASN A 29 21.67 -7.62 -1.88
N THR A 30 21.17 -6.41 -2.12
CA THR A 30 22.00 -5.28 -2.55
C THR A 30 22.57 -4.54 -1.35
N MET A 31 21.76 -4.29 -0.34
CA MET A 31 22.22 -3.65 0.90
C MET A 31 22.73 -4.64 1.93
N LEU A 32 22.59 -5.94 1.68
CA LEU A 32 23.03 -7.03 2.57
C LEU A 32 22.43 -6.97 3.97
N GLU A 33 21.15 -6.61 4.05
CA GLU A 33 20.42 -6.44 5.30
C GLU A 33 19.11 -7.26 5.32
N PRO A 34 19.21 -8.60 5.30
CA PRO A 34 17.99 -9.43 5.20
C PRO A 34 17.04 -9.28 6.39
N GLY A 35 17.56 -9.05 7.59
CA GLY A 35 16.71 -8.83 8.76
C GLY A 35 15.91 -7.54 8.65
N ILE A 36 16.53 -6.47 8.16
CA ILE A 36 15.85 -5.20 7.92
C ILE A 36 14.83 -5.35 6.80
N ALA A 37 15.18 -6.11 5.75
CA ALA A 37 14.26 -6.36 4.64
C ALA A 37 12.96 -7.01 5.12
N LEU A 38 13.05 -8.03 5.97
CA LEU A 38 11.88 -8.69 6.53
C LEU A 38 11.03 -7.73 7.35
N ASN A 39 11.65 -6.91 8.18
CA ASN A 39 10.93 -5.96 9.03
C ASN A 39 10.19 -4.92 8.18
N ILE A 40 10.82 -4.41 7.14
CA ILE A 40 10.20 -3.41 6.26
C ILE A 40 9.01 -4.02 5.52
N VAL A 41 9.17 -5.22 4.97
CA VAL A 41 8.07 -5.89 4.25
C VAL A 41 6.91 -6.17 5.21
N ASP A 42 7.19 -6.64 6.42
CA ASP A 42 6.15 -6.89 7.42
C ASP A 42 5.41 -5.60 7.79
N GLU A 43 6.12 -4.49 7.95
CA GLU A 43 5.51 -3.19 8.23
C GLU A 43 4.57 -2.76 7.12
N ILE A 44 5.02 -2.90 5.87
CA ILE A 44 4.21 -2.54 4.70
C ILE A 44 2.96 -3.41 4.64
N GLU A 45 3.11 -4.73 4.79
CA GLU A 45 1.98 -5.65 4.74
C GLU A 45 0.97 -5.37 5.86
N THR A 46 1.45 -5.13 7.08
CA THR A 46 0.58 -4.81 8.22
C THR A 46 -0.21 -3.53 7.96
N ALA A 47 0.46 -2.50 7.43
CA ALA A 47 -0.19 -1.24 7.12
C ALA A 47 -1.24 -1.39 6.01
N ILE A 48 -0.94 -2.19 4.98
CA ILE A 48 -1.89 -2.48 3.90
C ILE A 48 -3.12 -3.20 4.45
N LEU A 49 -2.93 -4.21 5.29
CA LEU A 49 -4.05 -4.95 5.88
C LEU A 49 -4.93 -4.06 6.75
N SER A 50 -4.37 -3.00 7.32
CA SER A 50 -5.16 -2.05 8.12
C SER A 50 -6.17 -1.25 7.29
N LEU A 51 -6.08 -1.30 5.97
CA LEU A 51 -7.03 -0.65 5.07
C LEU A 51 -8.39 -1.35 5.03
N ASP A 52 -8.54 -2.46 5.72
CA ASP A 52 -9.82 -3.13 5.90
C ASP A 52 -10.83 -2.28 6.66
N ILE A 53 -10.35 -1.30 7.43
CA ILE A 53 -11.19 -0.39 8.20
C ILE A 53 -10.83 1.04 7.86
N MET A 54 -11.85 1.83 7.51
CA MET A 54 -11.72 3.27 7.23
C MET A 54 -10.62 3.61 6.21
N PRO A 55 -10.60 2.97 5.04
CA PRO A 55 -9.56 3.27 4.04
C PRO A 55 -9.65 4.71 3.51
N HIS A 56 -10.80 5.37 3.66
CA HIS A 56 -10.97 6.76 3.24
C HIS A 56 -10.19 7.75 4.10
N ARG A 57 -9.59 7.31 5.22
CA ARG A 57 -8.71 8.15 6.03
C ARG A 57 -7.45 8.56 5.27
N CYS A 58 -7.07 7.79 4.26
CA CYS A 58 -5.89 8.07 3.46
C CYS A 58 -6.20 9.12 2.40
N PRO A 59 -5.29 10.07 2.14
CA PRO A 59 -5.53 11.15 1.18
C PRO A 59 -5.55 10.64 -0.25
N GLU A 60 -6.24 11.37 -1.12
CA GLU A 60 -6.19 11.12 -2.55
C GLU A 60 -4.82 11.49 -3.10
N ARG A 61 -4.40 10.74 -4.12
CA ARG A 61 -3.17 11.07 -4.83
C ARG A 61 -3.44 12.15 -5.85
N LYS A 62 -2.71 13.26 -5.73
CA LYS A 62 -2.96 14.46 -6.55
C LYS A 62 -1.83 14.79 -7.51
N ILE A 63 -0.67 14.18 -7.35
CA ILE A 63 0.53 14.48 -8.15
C ILE A 63 1.16 13.18 -8.60
N GLY A 64 1.69 13.17 -9.83
CA GLY A 64 2.42 12.04 -10.37
C GLY A 64 1.52 10.95 -10.93
N ALA A 65 2.07 9.76 -11.04
CA ALA A 65 1.33 8.60 -11.54
C ALA A 65 0.12 8.32 -10.65
N TYR A 66 -0.98 7.91 -11.26
CA TYR A 66 -2.26 7.63 -10.61
C TYR A 66 -2.97 8.86 -10.05
N ALA A 67 -2.45 10.07 -10.29
CA ALA A 67 -3.08 11.29 -9.79
C ALA A 67 -4.44 11.54 -10.43
N SER A 68 -5.34 12.13 -9.66
CA SER A 68 -6.64 12.65 -10.14
C SER A 68 -7.60 11.60 -10.70
N ASN A 69 -7.41 10.34 -10.38
CA ASN A 69 -8.27 9.24 -10.83
C ASN A 69 -8.90 8.46 -9.65
N GLY A 70 -9.02 9.11 -8.49
CA GLY A 70 -9.62 8.48 -7.33
C GLY A 70 -8.71 7.56 -6.55
N TYR A 71 -7.46 7.44 -6.96
CA TYR A 71 -6.49 6.65 -6.21
C TYR A 71 -6.07 7.38 -4.93
N ARG A 72 -5.81 6.60 -3.89
CA ARG A 72 -5.36 7.10 -2.60
C ARG A 72 -3.97 6.57 -2.28
N GLN A 73 -3.31 7.19 -1.32
CA GLN A 73 -1.95 6.83 -0.97
C GLN A 73 -1.82 6.60 0.54
N LEU A 74 -1.11 5.54 0.88
CA LEU A 74 -0.78 5.16 2.25
C LEU A 74 0.73 5.23 2.40
N PHE A 75 1.21 6.08 3.30
CA PHE A 75 2.63 6.19 3.59
C PHE A 75 3.01 5.21 4.69
N VAL A 76 4.04 4.41 4.44
CA VAL A 76 4.57 3.44 5.41
C VAL A 76 6.09 3.62 5.43
N GLY A 77 6.60 4.31 6.45
CA GLY A 77 8.02 4.65 6.48
C GLY A 77 8.41 5.45 5.24
N ASN A 78 9.38 4.95 4.49
CA ASN A 78 9.87 5.59 3.28
C ASN A 78 9.16 5.10 2.00
N TYR A 79 8.06 4.35 2.16
CA TYR A 79 7.35 3.75 1.03
C TYR A 79 5.94 4.29 0.92
N THR A 80 5.40 4.27 -0.29
CA THR A 80 4.04 4.68 -0.59
C THR A 80 3.32 3.55 -1.27
N ALA A 81 2.19 3.13 -0.71
CA ALA A 81 1.27 2.19 -1.34
C ALA A 81 0.13 2.98 -1.99
N ILE A 82 -0.11 2.72 -3.26
CA ILE A 82 -1.20 3.34 -4.00
C ILE A 82 -2.34 2.34 -4.11
N PHE A 83 -3.54 2.77 -3.79
CA PHE A 83 -4.70 1.89 -3.80
C PHE A 83 -5.95 2.64 -4.28
N ARG A 84 -6.95 1.87 -4.66
CA ARG A 84 -8.28 2.39 -4.96
C ARG A 84 -9.30 1.70 -4.10
N ILE A 85 -10.43 2.35 -3.89
CA ILE A 85 -11.53 1.81 -3.10
C ILE A 85 -12.71 1.58 -4.04
N ASP A 86 -13.15 0.33 -4.12
CA ASP A 86 -14.40 -0.03 -4.76
C ASP A 86 -15.47 -0.03 -3.68
N GLU A 87 -16.16 1.09 -3.54
CA GLU A 87 -17.12 1.28 -2.47
C GLU A 87 -18.32 0.34 -2.59
N GLU A 88 -18.76 0.09 -3.81
CA GLU A 88 -19.90 -0.78 -4.06
C GLU A 88 -19.67 -2.20 -3.56
N ASN A 89 -18.46 -2.72 -3.79
CA ASN A 89 -18.09 -4.08 -3.40
C ASN A 89 -17.30 -4.14 -2.09
N LYS A 90 -17.10 -2.99 -1.43
CA LYS A 90 -16.30 -2.91 -0.20
C LYS A 90 -14.95 -3.58 -0.38
N HIS A 91 -14.23 -3.15 -1.40
CA HIS A 91 -12.97 -3.78 -1.81
C HIS A 91 -11.89 -2.72 -2.00
N VAL A 92 -10.80 -2.88 -1.28
CA VAL A 92 -9.59 -2.05 -1.43
C VAL A 92 -8.60 -2.84 -2.29
N VAL A 93 -8.12 -2.22 -3.35
CA VAL A 93 -7.18 -2.86 -4.27
C VAL A 93 -5.89 -2.05 -4.30
N VAL A 94 -4.81 -2.63 -3.80
CA VAL A 94 -3.48 -2.01 -3.82
C VAL A 94 -2.85 -2.29 -5.19
N VAL A 95 -2.50 -1.23 -5.91
CA VAL A 95 -2.04 -1.35 -7.29
C VAL A 95 -0.52 -1.30 -7.41
N THR A 96 0.17 -0.59 -6.53
CA THR A 96 1.64 -0.50 -6.56
C THR A 96 2.18 -0.07 -5.21
N ILE A 97 3.45 -0.39 -4.96
CA ILE A 97 4.18 0.05 -3.78
C ILE A 97 5.53 0.60 -4.26
N ARG A 98 5.83 1.82 -3.91
CA ARG A 98 7.05 2.50 -4.38
C ARG A 98 7.79 3.17 -3.23
N TYR A 99 9.10 3.29 -3.39
CA TYR A 99 9.89 4.15 -2.53
C TYR A 99 9.41 5.59 -2.71
N SER A 100 9.08 6.28 -1.62
CA SER A 100 8.40 7.58 -1.70
C SER A 100 9.21 8.66 -2.40
N SER A 101 10.55 8.57 -2.33
CA SER A 101 11.45 9.51 -3.00
C SER A 101 11.59 9.25 -4.49
N SER A 102 11.08 8.13 -4.99
CA SER A 102 11.07 7.85 -6.43
C SER A 102 10.09 8.77 -7.12
N GLN A 103 10.46 9.26 -8.29
CA GLN A 103 9.56 10.07 -9.10
C GLN A 103 8.59 9.14 -9.84
N PHE A 104 7.36 9.16 -9.42
CA PHE A 104 6.32 8.39 -10.10
C PHE A 104 4.97 9.06 -9.95
#